data_8589408a27f00bc77f2e527408c497e0
#
_entry.id   8589408a27f00bc77f2e527408c497e0
#
_cell.length_a   1.000
_cell.length_b   1.000
_cell.length_c   1.000
_cell.angle_alpha   90.00
_cell.angle_beta   90.00
_cell.angle_gamma   90.00
#
_symmetry.space_group_name_H-M   'P 1'
#
loop_
_entity.id
_entity.type
_entity.pdbx_description
1 polymer ?
#
loop_
_entity_poly.entity_id
_entity_poly.type
_entity_poly.pdbx_seq_one_letter_code
_entity_poly.pdbx_strand_id
1 'polypeptide(L)'
;MKIPPLPFTVTDWSGVAPTVHPGETGEAIWRTFTIGDLRVRQVEYMPGYLADHWCDLGHVLYVLEGELDTELRDGRTFKLLPGMSYQVSNEGDAPHRSSTRTGAKLFIVD
;
A
#
# COMPACT_ATOMS: atom_id res chain seq x y z
N MET A 1 9.67 -11.24 4.20
CA MET A 1 9.29 -11.29 2.77
C MET A 1 10.36 -12.03 1.99
N LYS A 2 9.97 -12.98 1.20
CA LYS A 2 10.87 -13.70 0.30
C LYS A 2 10.28 -13.69 -1.10
N ILE A 3 11.15 -13.51 -2.11
CA ILE A 3 10.75 -13.67 -3.50
C ILE A 3 10.93 -15.14 -3.87
N PRO A 4 9.85 -15.87 -4.20
CA PRO A 4 9.97 -17.26 -4.62
C PRO A 4 10.72 -17.35 -5.95
N PRO A 5 11.16 -18.56 -6.37
CA PRO A 5 11.79 -18.73 -7.68
C PRO A 5 10.95 -18.12 -8.78
N LEU A 6 11.54 -17.18 -9.52
CA LEU A 6 10.88 -16.36 -10.53
C LEU A 6 11.88 -16.04 -11.64
N PRO A 7 11.57 -16.33 -12.91
CA PRO A 7 12.41 -15.84 -14.00
C PRO A 7 12.41 -14.31 -14.02
N PHE A 8 13.42 -13.73 -14.65
CA PHE A 8 13.46 -12.27 -14.83
C PHE A 8 12.15 -11.81 -15.47
N THR A 9 11.43 -10.92 -14.78
CA THR A 9 10.08 -10.49 -15.16
C THR A 9 10.00 -8.98 -15.13
N VAL A 10 9.47 -8.41 -16.21
CA VAL A 10 9.16 -6.99 -16.29
C VAL A 10 7.64 -6.81 -16.23
N THR A 11 7.17 -5.93 -15.40
CA THR A 11 5.75 -5.56 -15.33
C THR A 11 5.56 -4.15 -15.85
N ASP A 12 4.81 -4.02 -16.95
CA ASP A 12 4.29 -2.74 -17.41
C ASP A 12 2.93 -2.51 -16.74
N TRP A 13 2.92 -1.65 -15.74
CA TRP A 13 1.72 -1.41 -14.93
C TRP A 13 0.56 -0.85 -15.74
N SER A 14 0.82 -0.15 -16.84
CA SER A 14 -0.24 0.33 -17.73
C SER A 14 -1.02 -0.80 -18.40
N GLY A 15 -0.39 -1.99 -18.52
CA GLY A 15 -1.04 -3.18 -19.07
C GLY A 15 -1.73 -4.06 -18.03
N VAL A 16 -1.62 -3.72 -16.75
CA VAL A 16 -2.27 -4.49 -15.66
C VAL A 16 -3.65 -3.90 -15.38
N ALA A 17 -4.68 -4.74 -15.46
CA ALA A 17 -6.04 -4.30 -15.20
C ALA A 17 -6.21 -3.83 -13.75
N PRO A 18 -6.79 -2.64 -13.53
CA PRO A 18 -7.02 -2.16 -12.18
C PRO A 18 -8.20 -2.86 -11.52
N THR A 19 -8.14 -2.97 -10.19
CA THR A 19 -9.25 -3.38 -9.34
C THR A 19 -9.59 -2.27 -8.37
N VAL A 20 -10.89 -2.09 -8.07
CA VAL A 20 -11.36 -1.05 -7.16
C VAL A 20 -11.64 -1.67 -5.80
N HIS A 21 -11.13 -1.03 -4.76
CA HIS A 21 -11.27 -1.46 -3.37
C HIS A 21 -11.86 -0.33 -2.54
N PRO A 22 -13.16 -0.39 -2.20
CA PRO A 22 -13.76 0.64 -1.35
C PRO A 22 -13.12 0.67 0.03
N GLY A 23 -12.86 1.87 0.55
CA GLY A 23 -12.51 2.07 1.94
C GLY A 23 -13.76 2.27 2.81
N GLU A 24 -13.54 2.61 4.07
CA GLU A 24 -14.62 3.11 4.92
C GLU A 24 -15.19 4.40 4.32
N THR A 25 -14.30 5.25 3.80
CA THR A 25 -14.63 6.36 2.92
C THR A 25 -13.69 6.32 1.71
N GLY A 26 -14.14 6.80 0.56
CA GLY A 26 -13.35 6.83 -0.65
C GLY A 26 -13.01 5.43 -1.17
N GLU A 27 -12.09 5.37 -2.09
CA GLU A 27 -11.69 4.10 -2.71
C GLU A 27 -10.21 4.08 -3.06
N ALA A 28 -9.65 2.87 -3.16
CA ALA A 28 -8.32 2.58 -3.65
C ALA A 28 -8.41 1.85 -4.98
N ILE A 29 -7.44 2.11 -5.85
CA ILE A 29 -7.31 1.44 -7.14
C ILE A 29 -6.00 0.68 -7.13
N TRP A 30 -6.05 -0.64 -7.34
CA TRP A 30 -4.87 -1.50 -7.30
C TRP A 30 -4.56 -2.07 -8.68
N ARG A 31 -3.27 -2.11 -8.99
CA ARG A 31 -2.72 -2.95 -10.05
C ARG A 31 -1.74 -3.90 -9.38
N THR A 32 -1.95 -5.22 -9.56
CA THR A 32 -1.29 -6.24 -8.75
C THR A 32 -0.60 -7.28 -9.61
N PHE A 33 0.65 -7.59 -9.25
CA PHE A 33 1.37 -8.77 -9.70
C PHE A 33 1.56 -9.69 -8.49
N THR A 34 1.15 -10.95 -8.63
CA THR A 34 1.22 -11.93 -7.55
C THR A 34 1.98 -13.17 -8.00
N ILE A 35 2.91 -13.65 -7.16
CA ILE A 35 3.55 -14.95 -7.33
C ILE A 35 3.74 -15.59 -5.95
N GLY A 36 3.18 -16.78 -5.74
CA GLY A 36 3.14 -17.39 -4.42
C GLY A 36 2.48 -16.45 -3.42
N ASP A 37 3.17 -16.21 -2.31
CA ASP A 37 2.70 -15.26 -1.28
C ASP A 37 3.22 -13.84 -1.51
N LEU A 38 4.03 -13.62 -2.54
CA LEU A 38 4.53 -12.29 -2.87
C LEU A 38 3.49 -11.50 -3.65
N ARG A 39 3.25 -10.28 -3.21
CA ARG A 39 2.35 -9.35 -3.87
C ARG A 39 3.08 -8.04 -4.13
N VAL A 40 3.14 -7.62 -5.40
CA VAL A 40 3.70 -6.35 -5.82
C VAL A 40 2.58 -5.51 -6.39
N ARG A 41 2.40 -4.29 -5.89
CA ARG A 41 1.25 -3.48 -6.27
C ARG A 41 1.65 -2.04 -6.55
N GLN A 42 1.03 -1.48 -7.58
CA GLN A 42 0.89 -0.04 -7.73
C GLN A 42 -0.51 0.32 -7.26
N VAL A 43 -0.60 1.21 -6.27
CA VAL A 43 -1.85 1.56 -5.60
C VAL A 43 -2.08 3.05 -5.69
N GLU A 44 -3.30 3.45 -6.02
CA GLU A 44 -3.75 4.83 -5.95
C GLU A 44 -4.87 4.94 -4.93
N TYR A 45 -4.65 5.75 -3.91
CA TYR A 45 -5.70 6.16 -2.99
C TYR A 45 -6.34 7.45 -3.50
N MET A 46 -7.64 7.40 -3.75
CA MET A 46 -8.39 8.57 -4.18
C MET A 46 -8.53 9.57 -3.03
N PRO A 47 -8.73 10.87 -3.31
CA PRO A 47 -8.94 11.86 -2.26
C PRO A 47 -10.05 11.45 -1.30
N GLY A 48 -9.79 11.53 0.00
CA GLY A 48 -10.75 11.14 1.04
C GLY A 48 -10.75 9.66 1.39
N TYR A 49 -9.82 8.87 0.85
CA TYR A 49 -9.73 7.45 1.18
C TYR A 49 -9.36 7.25 2.66
N LEU A 50 -10.08 6.37 3.32
CA LEU A 50 -9.75 5.81 4.63
C LEU A 50 -9.94 4.30 4.55
N ALA A 51 -8.90 3.53 4.87
CA ALA A 51 -8.96 2.07 4.87
C ALA A 51 -10.05 1.57 5.83
N ASP A 52 -10.73 0.50 5.43
CA ASP A 52 -11.87 -0.06 6.16
C ASP A 52 -11.48 -1.00 7.30
N HIS A 53 -10.19 -1.23 7.51
CA HIS A 53 -9.71 -2.11 8.57
C HIS A 53 -8.30 -1.72 9.03
N TRP A 54 -7.94 -2.20 10.22
CA TRP A 54 -6.59 -2.16 10.73
C TRP A 54 -5.81 -3.36 10.19
N CYS A 55 -4.61 -3.12 9.71
CA CYS A 55 -3.76 -4.14 9.09
C CYS A 55 -2.56 -4.45 9.96
N ASP A 56 -2.28 -5.73 10.19
CA ASP A 56 -1.09 -6.21 10.90
C ASP A 56 -0.14 -6.99 10.00
N LEU A 57 -0.39 -7.00 8.70
CA LEU A 57 0.50 -7.59 7.70
C LEU A 57 1.70 -6.70 7.42
N GLY A 58 2.84 -7.34 7.23
CA GLY A 58 4.06 -6.64 6.88
C GLY A 58 4.14 -6.28 5.41
N HIS A 59 4.77 -5.15 5.13
CA HIS A 59 5.09 -4.76 3.76
C HIS A 59 6.12 -3.63 3.72
N VAL A 60 6.61 -3.40 2.52
CA VAL A 60 7.38 -2.22 2.17
C VAL A 60 6.49 -1.33 1.32
N LEU A 61 6.33 -0.09 1.73
CA LEU A 61 5.49 0.87 1.03
C LEU A 61 6.31 2.13 0.73
N TYR A 62 6.26 2.57 -0.51
CA TYR A 62 6.95 3.78 -0.98
C TYR A 62 5.92 4.74 -1.59
N VAL A 63 5.97 6.01 -1.18
CA VAL A 63 5.07 7.05 -1.70
C VAL A 63 5.67 7.65 -2.97
N LEU A 64 4.92 7.53 -4.07
CA LEU A 64 5.31 8.05 -5.39
C LEU A 64 4.79 9.48 -5.59
N GLU A 65 3.53 9.73 -5.24
CA GLU A 65 2.87 11.03 -5.38
C GLU A 65 1.87 11.25 -4.25
N GLY A 66 1.57 12.51 -3.97
CA GLY A 66 0.54 12.89 -3.01
C GLY A 66 1.01 12.82 -1.56
N GLU A 67 0.09 12.57 -0.66
CA GLU A 67 0.36 12.47 0.78
C GLU A 67 -0.35 11.24 1.36
N LEU A 68 0.38 10.47 2.15
CA LEU A 68 -0.16 9.32 2.87
C LEU A 68 -0.11 9.60 4.37
N ASP A 69 -1.24 9.43 5.04
CA ASP A 69 -1.29 9.37 6.49
C ASP A 69 -1.38 7.92 6.94
N THR A 70 -0.49 7.52 7.83
CA THR A 70 -0.48 6.21 8.44
C THR A 70 -0.70 6.36 9.93
N GLU A 71 -1.76 5.72 10.43
CA GLU A 71 -2.11 5.72 11.85
C GLU A 71 -1.84 4.33 12.41
N LEU A 72 -1.15 4.26 13.54
CA LEU A 72 -1.00 3.03 14.29
C LEU A 72 -2.09 2.95 15.36
N ARG A 73 -2.53 1.75 15.66
CA ARG A 73 -3.67 1.54 16.57
C ARG A 73 -3.38 2.02 18.00
N ASP A 74 -2.11 2.16 18.37
CA ASP A 74 -1.70 2.73 19.66
C ASP A 74 -1.72 4.27 19.69
N GLY A 75 -2.11 4.94 18.61
CA GLY A 75 -2.26 6.39 18.53
C GLY A 75 -1.14 7.13 17.83
N ARG A 76 -0.04 6.46 17.49
CA ARG A 76 1.04 7.10 16.71
C ARG A 76 0.56 7.37 15.28
N THR A 77 0.93 8.51 14.74
CA THR A 77 0.59 8.90 13.37
C THR A 77 1.82 9.36 12.62
N PHE A 78 1.85 9.07 11.32
CA PHE A 78 2.96 9.42 10.45
C PHE A 78 2.41 9.98 9.14
N LYS A 79 2.97 11.10 8.68
CA LYS A 79 2.69 11.62 7.34
C LYS A 79 3.86 11.30 6.43
N LEU A 80 3.57 10.62 5.32
CA LEU A 80 4.56 10.31 4.31
C LEU A 80 4.32 11.16 3.06
N LEU A 81 5.38 11.80 2.61
CA LEU A 81 5.43 12.60 1.40
C LEU A 81 6.14 11.83 0.29
N PRO A 82 6.06 12.26 -0.98
CA PRO A 82 6.77 11.59 -2.07
C PRO A 82 8.25 11.42 -1.76
N GLY A 83 8.77 10.22 -2.02
CA GLY A 83 10.15 9.86 -1.70
C GLY A 83 10.34 9.24 -0.33
N MET A 84 9.29 9.14 0.47
CA MET A 84 9.32 8.50 1.78
C MET A 84 8.74 7.10 1.71
N SER A 85 9.22 6.23 2.57
CA SER A 85 8.74 4.85 2.69
C SER A 85 8.55 4.47 4.16
N TYR A 86 7.74 3.45 4.39
CA TYR A 86 7.79 2.71 5.65
C TYR A 86 7.90 1.22 5.36
N GLN A 87 8.38 0.49 6.34
CA GLN A 87 8.51 -0.96 6.30
C GLN A 87 8.18 -1.51 7.69
N VAL A 88 7.46 -2.62 7.68
CA VAL A 88 7.08 -3.31 8.91
C VAL A 88 6.93 -4.80 8.60
N SER A 89 7.33 -5.66 9.54
CA SER A 89 7.12 -7.10 9.44
C SER A 89 5.68 -7.46 9.83
N ASN A 90 5.28 -8.70 9.50
CA ASN A 90 4.00 -9.22 10.00
C ASN A 90 4.00 -9.16 11.53
N GLU A 91 2.96 -8.56 12.10
CA GLU A 91 2.80 -8.43 13.55
C GLU A 91 4.01 -7.82 14.25
N GLY A 92 4.81 -7.03 13.52
CA GLY A 92 6.05 -6.47 14.05
C GLY A 92 5.85 -5.25 14.93
N ASP A 93 4.68 -4.64 14.88
CA ASP A 93 4.31 -3.45 15.65
C ASP A 93 2.78 -3.40 15.76
N ALA A 94 2.25 -2.29 16.29
CA ALA A 94 0.80 -2.09 16.33
C ALA A 94 0.21 -2.14 14.91
N PRO A 95 -1.03 -2.62 14.76
CA PRO A 95 -1.73 -2.57 13.48
C PRO A 95 -1.78 -1.14 12.95
N HIS A 96 -1.78 -1.00 11.62
CA HIS A 96 -1.76 0.28 10.94
C HIS A 96 -2.96 0.44 10.02
N ARG A 97 -3.32 1.69 9.74
CA ARG A 97 -4.41 2.06 8.85
C ARG A 97 -3.99 3.26 8.00
N SER A 98 -4.25 3.17 6.69
CA SER A 98 -3.91 4.20 5.73
C SER A 98 -5.08 5.13 5.46
N SER A 99 -4.77 6.40 5.26
CA SER A 99 -5.73 7.40 4.79
C SER A 99 -5.00 8.46 3.97
N THR A 100 -5.77 9.20 3.19
CA THR A 100 -5.28 10.38 2.50
C THR A 100 -6.42 11.38 2.32
N ARG A 101 -6.12 12.65 2.52
CA ARG A 101 -7.11 13.71 2.28
C ARG A 101 -7.14 14.11 0.80
N THR A 102 -5.99 14.19 0.17
CA THR A 102 -5.82 14.78 -1.17
C THR A 102 -5.49 13.77 -2.26
N GLY A 103 -5.25 12.52 -1.90
CA GLY A 103 -4.84 11.46 -2.81
C GLY A 103 -3.38 11.08 -2.65
N ALA A 104 -3.07 9.83 -3.00
CA ALA A 104 -1.71 9.32 -2.96
C ALA A 104 -1.52 8.20 -3.97
N LYS A 105 -0.33 8.13 -4.56
CA LYS A 105 0.11 6.99 -5.37
C LYS A 105 1.27 6.31 -4.68
N LEU A 106 1.18 4.99 -4.57
CA LEU A 106 2.05 4.16 -3.75
C LEU A 106 2.59 2.98 -4.55
N PHE A 107 3.74 2.49 -4.14
CA PHE A 107 4.26 1.19 -4.55
C PHE A 107 4.41 0.33 -3.30
N ILE A 108 3.77 -0.83 -3.29
CA ILE A 108 3.70 -1.70 -2.11
C ILE A 108 4.16 -3.10 -2.49
N VAL A 109 5.05 -3.66 -1.66
CA VAL A 109 5.51 -5.05 -1.79
C VAL A 109 5.26 -5.77 -0.48
N ASP A 110 4.56 -6.88 -0.54
CA ASP A 110 4.29 -7.72 0.62
C ASP A 110 4.20 -9.22 0.32
#